data_34cc5fd737c04e156833325f1c8477af
#
_entry.id   34cc5fd737c04e156833325f1c8477af
#
_cell.length_a   1.000
_cell.length_b   1.000
_cell.length_c   1.000
_cell.angle_alpha   90.00
_cell.angle_beta   90.00
_cell.angle_gamma   90.00
#
_symmetry.space_group_name_H-M   'P 1'
#
loop_
_entity.id
_entity.type
_entity.pdbx_description
1 polymer ?
#
loop_
_entity_poly.entity_id
_entity_poly.type
_entity_poly.pdbx_seq_one_letter_code
_entity_poly.pdbx_strand_id
1 'polypeptide(L)'
;MSNILITGHEGFIGTELWKKLSVKHDLMGLDIKSGDDILTCELPHPDVVEIVIHLAGIGGVRESLADPQKYWNNNVEGTKRIMDYYPKARVLIAGSSSQYEPHLNPYAASKNVIEYIPHINSVFMRFHTVYGPVPRANMFFD
;
A
#
# COMPACT_ATOMS: atom_id res chain seq x y z
N MET A 1 15.05 -17.21 4.30
CA MET A 1 14.64 -16.08 5.12
C MET A 1 14.88 -14.83 4.30
N SER A 2 13.90 -13.93 4.15
CA SER A 2 14.04 -12.72 3.30
C SER A 2 13.84 -11.47 4.13
N ASN A 3 14.48 -10.38 3.69
CA ASN A 3 14.31 -9.04 4.25
C ASN A 3 13.13 -8.35 3.56
N ILE A 4 12.04 -8.16 4.29
CA ILE A 4 10.77 -7.65 3.74
C ILE A 4 10.44 -6.31 4.37
N LEU A 5 10.23 -5.30 3.53
CA LEU A 5 9.65 -4.03 3.94
C LEU A 5 8.13 -4.08 3.77
N ILE A 6 7.39 -3.76 4.82
CA ILE A 6 5.92 -3.64 4.77
C ILE A 6 5.56 -2.19 5.07
N THR A 7 5.02 -1.47 4.10
CA THR A 7 4.46 -0.14 4.32
C THR A 7 2.97 -0.26 4.65
N GLY A 8 2.49 0.52 5.61
CA GLY A 8 1.13 0.38 6.14
C GLY A 8 0.97 -0.84 7.05
N HIS A 9 2.04 -1.23 7.76
CA HIS A 9 2.09 -2.45 8.57
C HIS A 9 1.21 -2.40 9.83
N GLU A 10 0.82 -1.22 10.29
CA GLU A 10 -0.13 -1.03 11.40
C GLU A 10 -1.59 -0.89 10.93
N GLY A 11 -1.83 -1.04 9.64
CA GLY A 11 -3.16 -1.04 9.06
C GLY A 11 -3.90 -2.37 9.24
N PHE A 12 -5.15 -2.41 8.75
CA PHE A 12 -6.03 -3.58 8.86
C PHE A 12 -5.40 -4.85 8.27
N ILE A 13 -4.88 -4.79 7.04
CA ILE A 13 -4.23 -5.93 6.39
C ILE A 13 -2.81 -6.11 6.95
N GLY A 14 -2.07 -5.01 7.12
CA GLY A 14 -0.66 -5.02 7.50
C GLY A 14 -0.41 -5.70 8.83
N THR A 15 -1.25 -5.46 9.83
CA THR A 15 -1.12 -6.06 11.17
C THR A 15 -1.20 -7.59 11.13
N GLU A 16 -2.14 -8.14 10.40
CA GLU A 16 -2.28 -9.60 10.27
C GLU A 16 -1.16 -10.21 9.43
N LEU A 17 -0.75 -9.51 8.38
CA LEU A 17 0.38 -9.94 7.55
C LEU A 17 1.69 -9.95 8.35
N TRP A 18 1.93 -8.92 9.15
CA TRP A 18 3.10 -8.83 10.04
C TRP A 18 3.19 -10.04 10.97
N LYS A 19 2.12 -10.37 11.67
CA LYS A 19 2.07 -11.54 12.57
C LYS A 19 2.45 -12.84 11.87
N LYS A 20 2.00 -13.02 10.64
CA LYS A 20 2.26 -14.25 9.88
C LYS A 20 3.67 -14.32 9.31
N LEU A 21 4.20 -13.23 8.81
CA LEU A 21 5.50 -13.21 8.14
C LEU A 21 6.67 -13.12 9.11
N SER A 22 6.51 -12.47 10.27
CA SER A 22 7.57 -12.32 11.28
C SER A 22 8.11 -13.64 11.83
N VAL A 23 7.38 -14.73 11.67
CA VAL A 23 7.80 -16.07 12.09
C VAL A 23 8.93 -16.62 11.21
N LYS A 24 9.02 -16.16 9.95
CA LYS A 24 9.93 -16.76 8.93
C LYS A 24 10.82 -15.76 8.21
N HIS A 25 10.59 -14.47 8.39
CA HIS A 25 11.27 -13.41 7.64
C HIS A 25 11.70 -12.27 8.56
N ASP A 26 12.71 -11.52 8.14
CA ASP A 26 13.11 -10.27 8.79
C ASP A 26 12.26 -9.13 8.25
N LEU A 27 11.48 -8.49 9.13
CA LEU A 27 10.52 -7.47 8.73
C LEU A 27 10.99 -6.07 9.11
N MET A 28 10.80 -5.15 8.19
CA MET A 28 10.90 -3.69 8.40
C MET A 28 9.52 -3.09 8.15
N GLY A 29 9.10 -2.14 8.98
CA GLY A 29 7.78 -1.51 8.87
C GLY A 29 7.87 -0.01 8.75
N LEU A 30 7.02 0.58 7.91
CA LEU A 30 6.77 2.01 7.82
C LEU A 30 5.26 2.25 7.88
N ASP A 31 4.82 3.12 8.78
CA ASP A 31 3.41 3.47 8.92
C ASP A 31 3.23 4.89 9.42
N ILE A 32 2.22 5.58 8.92
CA ILE A 32 1.88 6.92 9.37
C ILE A 32 1.53 6.98 10.86
N LYS A 33 1.02 5.90 11.42
CA LYS A 33 0.72 5.79 12.86
C LYS A 33 1.97 5.82 13.73
N SER A 34 3.09 5.34 13.18
CA SER A 34 4.41 5.42 13.81
C SER A 34 5.16 6.72 13.46
N GLY A 35 4.55 7.61 12.67
CA GLY A 35 5.16 8.86 12.22
C GLY A 35 5.86 8.80 10.87
N ASP A 36 5.81 7.66 10.18
CA ASP A 36 6.46 7.48 8.88
C ASP A 36 5.50 7.84 7.74
N ASP A 37 5.50 9.09 7.33
CA ASP A 37 4.79 9.52 6.13
C ASP A 37 5.50 8.98 4.89
N ILE A 38 4.80 8.16 4.10
CA ILE A 38 5.36 7.53 2.90
C ILE A 38 5.89 8.53 1.87
N LEU A 39 5.47 9.78 1.92
CA LEU A 39 5.93 10.83 1.03
C LEU A 39 7.27 11.42 1.46
N THR A 40 7.60 11.36 2.75
CA THR A 40 8.74 12.11 3.31
C THR A 40 9.66 11.31 4.23
N CYS A 41 9.18 10.18 4.78
CA CYS A 41 9.99 9.37 5.71
C CYS A 41 11.28 8.84 5.08
N GLU A 42 12.26 8.55 5.92
CA GLU A 42 13.45 7.83 5.50
C GLU A 42 13.10 6.39 5.12
N LEU A 43 13.58 5.94 3.97
CA LEU A 43 13.34 4.58 3.48
C LEU A 43 14.57 3.71 3.79
N PRO A 44 14.38 2.44 4.22
CA PRO A 44 15.48 1.50 4.37
C PRO A 44 16.30 1.37 3.09
N HIS A 45 17.61 1.22 3.22
CA HIS A 45 18.52 1.19 2.07
C HIS A 45 18.12 0.09 1.08
N PRO A 46 18.08 0.37 -0.25
CA PRO A 46 17.56 -0.59 -1.23
C PRO A 46 18.33 -1.90 -1.31
N ASP A 47 19.61 -1.91 -0.94
CA ASP A 47 20.41 -3.14 -0.96
C ASP A 47 20.08 -4.12 0.16
N VAL A 48 19.36 -3.70 1.19
CA VAL A 48 18.93 -4.59 2.28
C VAL A 48 17.50 -5.08 2.13
N VAL A 49 16.71 -4.48 1.22
CA VAL A 49 15.31 -4.84 0.99
C VAL A 49 15.17 -5.72 -0.24
N GLU A 50 14.78 -6.97 -0.03
CA GLU A 50 14.55 -7.93 -1.12
C GLU A 50 13.12 -7.86 -1.66
N ILE A 51 12.16 -7.68 -0.74
CA ILE A 51 10.73 -7.64 -1.07
C ILE A 51 10.10 -6.43 -0.40
N VAL A 52 9.30 -5.69 -1.14
CA VAL A 52 8.43 -4.65 -0.60
C VAL A 52 6.98 -5.09 -0.70
N ILE A 53 6.24 -5.05 0.40
CA ILE A 53 4.79 -5.21 0.41
C ILE A 53 4.20 -3.84 0.72
N HIS A 54 3.72 -3.16 -0.33
CA HIS A 54 3.25 -1.80 -0.27
C HIS A 54 1.74 -1.77 -0.02
N LEU A 55 1.36 -1.65 1.27
CA LEU A 55 -0.02 -1.53 1.72
C LEU A 55 -0.38 -0.08 2.11
N ALA A 56 0.61 0.79 2.30
CA ALA A 56 0.39 2.19 2.63
C ALA A 56 -0.43 2.86 1.52
N GLY A 57 -1.60 3.27 1.88
CA GLY A 57 -2.55 3.92 0.98
C GLY A 57 -3.80 4.30 1.74
N ILE A 58 -4.49 5.33 1.27
CA ILE A 58 -5.76 5.75 1.84
C ILE A 58 -6.92 5.22 1.00
N GLY A 59 -7.88 4.62 1.69
CA GLY A 59 -9.12 4.13 1.11
C GLY A 59 -10.29 5.05 1.44
N GLY A 60 -11.45 4.81 0.83
CA GLY A 60 -12.67 5.56 1.06
C GLY A 60 -13.09 6.37 -0.17
N VAL A 61 -14.17 5.91 -0.80
CA VAL A 61 -14.70 6.56 -2.02
C VAL A 61 -15.26 7.95 -1.71
N ARG A 62 -16.06 8.07 -0.64
CA ARG A 62 -16.71 9.35 -0.27
C ARG A 62 -15.68 10.40 0.12
N GLU A 63 -14.72 10.02 0.94
CA GLU A 63 -13.64 10.89 1.41
C GLU A 63 -12.75 11.36 0.26
N SER A 64 -12.58 10.55 -0.79
CA SER A 64 -11.79 10.93 -1.96
C SER A 64 -12.42 12.06 -2.78
N LEU A 65 -13.74 12.18 -2.75
CA LEU A 65 -14.44 13.29 -3.41
C LEU A 65 -14.22 14.63 -2.69
N ALA A 66 -14.04 14.58 -1.36
CA ALA A 66 -13.79 15.78 -0.55
C ALA A 66 -12.35 16.28 -0.68
N ASP A 67 -11.37 15.39 -0.84
CA ASP A 67 -9.95 15.75 -0.96
C ASP A 67 -9.23 14.86 -1.99
N PRO A 68 -9.47 15.07 -3.28
CA PRO A 68 -8.86 14.26 -4.34
C PRO A 68 -7.33 14.37 -4.39
N GLN A 69 -6.77 15.53 -4.05
CA GLN A 69 -5.32 15.75 -4.07
C GLN A 69 -4.60 14.91 -3.02
N LYS A 70 -5.18 14.77 -1.84
CA LYS A 70 -4.64 13.89 -0.79
C LYS A 70 -4.56 12.44 -1.26
N TYR A 71 -5.60 11.96 -1.94
CA TYR A 71 -5.62 10.60 -2.48
C TYR A 71 -4.59 10.41 -3.59
N TRP A 72 -4.43 11.40 -4.46
CA TRP A 72 -3.39 11.37 -5.49
C TRP A 72 -2.01 11.33 -4.86
N ASN A 73 -1.69 12.25 -4.00
CA ASN A 73 -0.37 12.34 -3.37
C ASN A 73 -0.02 11.04 -2.62
N ASN A 74 -0.91 10.56 -1.76
CA ASN A 74 -0.65 9.38 -0.97
C ASN A 74 -0.58 8.10 -1.83
N ASN A 75 -1.60 7.85 -2.65
CA ASN A 75 -1.72 6.59 -3.38
C ASN A 75 -0.84 6.56 -4.63
N VAL A 76 -0.70 7.66 -5.36
CA VAL A 76 0.08 7.68 -6.61
C VAL A 76 1.53 8.08 -6.36
N GLU A 77 1.78 9.26 -5.80
CA GLU A 77 3.14 9.72 -5.58
C GLU A 77 3.88 8.86 -4.54
N GLY A 78 3.16 8.41 -3.49
CA GLY A 78 3.71 7.48 -2.50
C GLY A 78 4.10 6.15 -3.12
N THR A 79 3.25 5.55 -3.95
CA THR A 79 3.57 4.30 -4.66
C THR A 79 4.73 4.49 -5.64
N LYS A 80 4.70 5.59 -6.40
CA LYS A 80 5.80 5.91 -7.34
C LYS A 80 7.13 6.04 -6.60
N ARG A 81 7.15 6.74 -5.47
CA ARG A 81 8.36 6.89 -4.66
C ARG A 81 8.93 5.54 -4.22
N ILE A 82 8.09 4.62 -3.76
CA ILE A 82 8.50 3.26 -3.38
C ILE A 82 9.08 2.51 -4.58
N MET A 83 8.41 2.52 -5.71
CA MET A 83 8.87 1.80 -6.90
C MET A 83 10.18 2.35 -7.46
N ASP A 84 10.34 3.67 -7.48
CA ASP A 84 11.57 4.33 -7.94
C ASP A 84 12.76 4.06 -6.99
N TYR A 85 12.50 4.01 -5.68
CA TYR A 85 13.56 3.80 -4.68
C TYR A 85 14.02 2.34 -4.61
N TYR A 86 13.14 1.39 -4.91
CA TYR A 86 13.44 -0.06 -4.90
C TYR A 86 13.38 -0.70 -6.29
N PRO A 87 14.22 -0.26 -7.25
CA PRO A 87 14.09 -0.69 -8.65
C PRO A 87 14.40 -2.17 -8.87
N LYS A 88 15.11 -2.82 -7.95
CA LYS A 88 15.49 -4.24 -8.06
C LYS A 88 14.66 -5.17 -7.17
N ALA A 89 14.02 -4.64 -6.13
CA ALA A 89 13.22 -5.44 -5.21
C ALA A 89 11.97 -5.99 -5.91
N ARG A 90 11.43 -7.10 -5.40
CA ARG A 90 10.08 -7.53 -5.76
C ARG A 90 9.08 -6.65 -5.01
N VAL A 91 8.23 -5.94 -5.73
CA VAL A 91 7.24 -5.02 -5.13
C VAL A 91 5.84 -5.58 -5.32
N LEU A 92 5.18 -5.91 -4.20
CA LEU A 92 3.79 -6.34 -4.15
C LEU A 92 2.95 -5.13 -3.72
N ILE A 93 2.01 -4.70 -4.54
CA ILE A 93 1.28 -3.45 -4.35
C ILE A 93 -0.20 -3.73 -4.12
N ALA A 94 -0.75 -3.14 -3.07
CA ALA A 94 -2.17 -3.18 -2.78
C ALA A 94 -2.97 -2.35 -3.79
N GLY A 95 -3.45 -3.01 -4.82
CA GLY A 95 -4.44 -2.48 -5.76
C GLY A 95 -5.87 -2.59 -5.22
N SER A 96 -6.84 -2.31 -6.06
CA SER A 96 -8.26 -2.37 -5.73
C SER A 96 -9.08 -2.79 -6.94
N SER A 97 -10.16 -3.52 -6.73
CA SER A 97 -11.16 -3.77 -7.78
C SER A 97 -11.84 -2.48 -8.28
N SER A 98 -11.84 -1.42 -7.47
CA SER A 98 -12.37 -0.10 -7.89
C SER A 98 -11.65 0.49 -9.10
N GLN A 99 -10.41 0.07 -9.37
CA GLN A 99 -9.63 0.55 -10.51
C GLN A 99 -10.24 0.23 -11.88
N TYR A 100 -11.20 -0.69 -11.95
CA TYR A 100 -11.89 -0.99 -13.21
C TYR A 100 -12.81 0.15 -13.70
N GLU A 101 -13.23 1.04 -12.79
CA GLU A 101 -14.08 2.19 -13.09
C GLU A 101 -13.45 3.50 -12.58
N PRO A 102 -12.29 3.91 -13.14
CA PRO A 102 -11.48 5.03 -12.63
C PRO A 102 -12.19 6.38 -12.75
N HIS A 103 -13.18 6.49 -13.63
CA HIS A 103 -13.97 7.72 -13.84
C HIS A 103 -14.97 8.01 -12.72
N LEU A 104 -15.28 7.04 -11.87
CA LEU A 104 -16.32 7.19 -10.84
C LEU A 104 -15.89 8.06 -9.66
N ASN A 105 -14.62 8.02 -9.27
CA ASN A 105 -14.13 8.80 -8.14
C ASN A 105 -12.59 8.85 -8.08
N PRO A 106 -12.01 9.82 -7.34
CA PRO A 106 -10.57 10.00 -7.24
C PRO A 106 -9.83 8.79 -6.63
N TYR A 107 -10.44 8.05 -5.70
CA TYR A 107 -9.87 6.83 -5.17
C TYR A 107 -9.68 5.78 -6.26
N ALA A 108 -10.72 5.50 -7.04
CA ALA A 108 -10.65 4.57 -8.16
C ALA A 108 -9.61 5.00 -9.21
N ALA A 109 -9.57 6.30 -9.54
CA ALA A 109 -8.57 6.86 -10.43
C ALA A 109 -7.15 6.65 -9.91
N SER A 110 -6.90 6.90 -8.62
CA SER A 110 -5.59 6.70 -8.01
C SER A 110 -5.14 5.24 -8.04
N LYS A 111 -6.05 4.30 -7.81
CA LYS A 111 -5.76 2.85 -7.86
C LYS A 111 -5.60 2.33 -9.28
N ASN A 112 -6.21 2.97 -10.27
CA ASN A 112 -6.01 2.63 -11.68
C ASN A 112 -4.63 3.08 -12.16
N VAL A 113 -4.27 4.33 -11.94
CA VAL A 113 -3.07 4.93 -12.53
C VAL A 113 -1.77 4.29 -12.01
N ILE A 114 -1.73 3.80 -10.77
CA ILE A 114 -0.52 3.15 -10.22
C ILE A 114 -0.12 1.89 -11.00
N GLU A 115 -1.06 1.20 -11.63
CA GLU A 115 -0.77 0.01 -12.43
C GLU A 115 0.01 0.31 -13.72
N TYR A 116 0.08 1.59 -14.13
CA TYR A 116 0.86 2.04 -15.28
C TYR A 116 2.24 2.56 -14.93
N ILE A 117 2.61 2.59 -13.64
CA ILE A 117 3.97 2.98 -13.21
C ILE A 117 4.94 1.87 -13.59
N PRO A 118 5.98 2.16 -14.41
CA PRO A 118 6.93 1.14 -14.86
C PRO A 118 7.75 0.58 -13.70
N HIS A 119 7.80 -0.74 -13.58
CA HIS A 119 8.69 -1.43 -12.66
C HIS A 119 8.93 -2.87 -13.14
N ILE A 120 10.17 -3.32 -13.13
CA ILE A 120 10.56 -4.61 -13.73
C ILE A 120 10.06 -5.84 -12.96
N ASN A 121 9.77 -5.68 -11.67
CA ASN A 121 9.40 -6.79 -10.78
C ASN A 121 8.29 -6.40 -9.81
N SER A 122 7.16 -5.91 -10.34
CA SER A 122 6.00 -5.55 -9.54
C SER A 122 4.79 -6.45 -9.80
N VAL A 123 3.96 -6.61 -8.77
CA VAL A 123 2.67 -7.30 -8.83
C VAL A 123 1.62 -6.45 -8.16
N PHE A 124 0.52 -6.18 -8.85
CA PHE A 124 -0.63 -5.47 -8.32
C PHE A 124 -1.70 -6.46 -7.84
N MET A 125 -1.99 -6.43 -6.55
CA MET A 125 -3.02 -7.27 -5.93
C MET A 125 -4.33 -6.49 -5.89
N ARG A 126 -5.25 -6.80 -6.80
CA ARG A 126 -6.54 -6.09 -6.92
C ARG A 126 -7.52 -6.60 -5.88
N PHE A 127 -7.40 -6.09 -4.66
CA PHE A 127 -8.30 -6.47 -3.58
C PHE A 127 -9.75 -6.07 -3.85
N HIS A 128 -10.64 -7.00 -3.59
CA HIS A 128 -12.06 -6.76 -3.42
C HIS A 128 -12.35 -6.43 -1.94
N THR A 129 -13.51 -6.78 -1.40
CA THR A 129 -13.78 -6.59 0.01
C THR A 129 -12.92 -7.53 0.86
N VAL A 130 -11.99 -6.95 1.63
CA VAL A 130 -11.16 -7.70 2.57
C VAL A 130 -11.86 -7.75 3.92
N TYR A 131 -11.96 -8.93 4.50
CA TYR A 131 -12.54 -9.15 5.83
C TYR A 131 -11.55 -9.88 6.73
N GLY A 132 -11.71 -9.76 8.04
CA GLY A 132 -10.79 -10.36 9.01
C GLY A 132 -11.28 -10.26 10.43
N PRO A 133 -10.51 -10.81 11.41
CA PRO A 133 -10.93 -10.91 12.81
C PRO A 133 -11.16 -9.56 13.51
N VAL A 134 -10.50 -8.53 13.03
CA VAL A 134 -10.74 -7.16 13.53
C VAL A 134 -11.46 -6.38 12.43
N PRO A 135 -12.73 -6.00 12.63
CA PRO A 135 -13.45 -5.25 11.61
C PRO A 135 -12.78 -3.88 11.37
N ARG A 136 -12.70 -3.50 10.11
CA ARG A 136 -12.31 -2.14 9.76
C ARG A 136 -13.48 -1.22 10.11
N ALA A 137 -13.22 -0.14 10.86
CA ALA A 137 -14.20 0.90 11.07
C ALA A 137 -14.80 1.34 9.72
N ASN A 138 -16.13 1.44 9.64
CA ASN A 138 -16.89 1.80 8.42
C ASN A 138 -17.02 0.72 7.33
N MET A 139 -16.78 -0.56 7.62
CA MET A 139 -17.22 -1.65 6.75
C MET A 139 -18.62 -2.15 7.13
N PHE A 140 -19.38 -2.54 6.12
CA PHE A 140 -20.79 -2.97 6.19
C PHE A 140 -21.04 -4.32 6.89
N PHE A 141 -20.29 -4.63 7.93
CA PHE A 141 -20.53 -5.82 8.75
C PHE A 141 -20.64 -5.36 10.21
N ASP A 142 -21.81 -4.84 10.53
CA ASP A 142 -22.30 -4.80 11.91
C ASP A 142 -23.03 -6.11 12.22
#